data_12f9ebe9628548f9f70b9fa3ab6ddd23
#
_entry.id   12f9ebe9628548f9f70b9fa3ab6ddd23
#
_cell.length_a   1.000
_cell.length_b   1.000
_cell.length_c   1.000
_cell.angle_alpha   90.00
_cell.angle_beta   90.00
_cell.angle_gamma   90.00
#
_symmetry.space_group_name_H-M   'P 1'
#
loop_
_entity.id
_entity.type
_entity.pdbx_description
1 polymer ?
#
loop_
_entity_poly.entity_id
_entity_poly.type
_entity_poly.pdbx_seq_one_letter_code
_entity_poly.pdbx_strand_id
1 'polypeptide(L)'
;DRLETSADGVWAQGDIADNAMFKHSGDYETQVTIENVVHDGEREADFTAMPHAIFTEPQMSGVGKTEAELAEAGQEYVVGREELPSTPMGRAKKLDSGFVKVLAAPDGEILGCHMLGYEASTMIHEVVVAMRAGSGNVTDITETIHAHPTLNKVVEYAFEDATER
;
A
#
# COMPACT_ATOMS: atom_id res chain seq x y z
N ASP A 1 17.85 -10.85 -3.26
CA ASP A 1 17.36 -9.50 -3.51
C ASP A 1 17.59 -9.04 -4.95
N ARG A 2 18.65 -9.54 -5.64
CA ARG A 2 18.93 -9.24 -7.07
C ARG A 2 18.25 -10.22 -8.04
N LEU A 3 17.48 -11.17 -7.53
CA LEU A 3 16.79 -12.24 -8.24
C LEU A 3 17.74 -13.25 -8.93
N GLU A 4 19.03 -13.24 -8.57
CA GLU A 4 19.98 -14.25 -8.98
C GLU A 4 19.78 -15.54 -8.18
N THR A 5 19.91 -16.69 -8.85
CA THR A 5 19.92 -17.99 -8.17
C THR A 5 21.35 -18.38 -7.77
N SER A 6 21.49 -19.49 -7.08
CA SER A 6 22.80 -20.06 -6.76
C SER A 6 23.56 -20.66 -7.98
N ALA A 7 22.91 -20.72 -9.14
CA ALA A 7 23.53 -21.19 -10.38
C ALA A 7 23.93 -19.98 -11.25
N ASP A 8 25.20 -19.95 -11.69
CA ASP A 8 25.71 -18.87 -12.50
C ASP A 8 24.90 -18.65 -13.79
N GLY A 9 24.51 -17.40 -14.05
CA GLY A 9 23.78 -17.00 -15.24
C GLY A 9 22.26 -17.40 -15.21
N VAL A 10 21.72 -17.77 -14.06
CA VAL A 10 20.32 -18.13 -13.89
C VAL A 10 19.65 -17.22 -12.89
N TRP A 11 18.53 -16.60 -13.31
CA TRP A 11 17.68 -15.76 -12.47
C TRP A 11 16.32 -16.41 -12.28
N ALA A 12 15.64 -16.08 -11.17
CA ALA A 12 14.26 -16.52 -10.86
C ALA A 12 13.41 -15.32 -10.51
N GLN A 13 12.19 -15.27 -11.05
CA GLN A 13 11.23 -14.18 -10.81
C GLN A 13 9.79 -14.70 -10.85
N GLY A 14 8.85 -13.90 -10.31
CA GLY A 14 7.44 -14.27 -10.20
C GLY A 14 7.21 -15.32 -9.11
N ASP A 15 6.15 -16.08 -9.23
CA ASP A 15 5.68 -17.01 -8.20
C ASP A 15 6.73 -18.05 -7.77
N ILE A 16 7.66 -18.40 -8.66
CA ILE A 16 8.72 -19.36 -8.36
C ILE A 16 9.80 -18.77 -7.41
N ALA A 17 9.91 -17.44 -7.35
CA ALA A 17 10.84 -16.76 -6.45
C ALA A 17 10.28 -16.61 -5.03
N ASP A 18 9.00 -16.96 -4.81
CA ASP A 18 8.27 -16.98 -3.53
C ASP A 18 8.31 -15.64 -2.76
N ASN A 19 8.38 -14.51 -3.47
CA ASN A 19 8.40 -13.19 -2.84
C ASN A 19 6.97 -12.72 -2.52
N ALA A 20 6.20 -12.34 -3.53
CA ALA A 20 4.85 -11.84 -3.34
C ALA A 20 3.95 -12.30 -4.50
N MET A 21 3.47 -13.47 -4.54
CA MET A 21 2.75 -14.18 -5.63
C MET A 21 1.59 -13.39 -6.30
N PHE A 22 1.90 -12.19 -6.79
CA PHE A 22 0.99 -11.32 -7.53
C PHE A 22 1.54 -11.02 -8.93
N LYS A 23 0.64 -10.82 -9.90
CA LYS A 23 1.02 -10.45 -11.27
C LYS A 23 1.94 -9.21 -11.29
N HIS A 24 1.60 -8.18 -10.54
CA HIS A 24 2.35 -6.92 -10.52
C HIS A 24 3.71 -7.04 -9.79
N SER A 25 3.89 -7.97 -8.83
CA SER A 25 5.21 -8.26 -8.29
C SER A 25 6.12 -8.91 -9.34
N GLY A 26 5.61 -9.91 -10.09
CA GLY A 26 6.36 -10.51 -11.18
C GLY A 26 6.73 -9.52 -12.29
N ASP A 27 5.83 -8.56 -12.61
CA ASP A 27 6.14 -7.48 -13.56
C ASP A 27 7.26 -6.56 -13.05
N TYR A 28 7.23 -6.21 -11.76
CA TYR A 28 8.29 -5.43 -11.12
C TYR A 28 9.62 -6.19 -11.09
N GLU A 29 9.61 -7.45 -10.70
CA GLU A 29 10.79 -8.32 -10.70
C GLU A 29 11.40 -8.48 -12.10
N THR A 30 10.53 -8.54 -13.15
CA THR A 30 10.99 -8.55 -14.53
C THR A 30 11.83 -7.32 -14.87
N GLN A 31 11.43 -6.13 -14.38
CA GLN A 31 12.22 -4.90 -14.59
C GLN A 31 13.57 -4.96 -13.87
N VAL A 32 13.61 -5.53 -12.64
CA VAL A 32 14.87 -5.72 -11.91
C VAL A 32 15.78 -6.70 -12.64
N THR A 33 15.23 -7.83 -13.09
CA THR A 33 15.98 -8.84 -13.85
C THR A 33 16.54 -8.27 -15.16
N ILE A 34 15.75 -7.53 -15.93
CA ILE A 34 16.20 -6.90 -17.18
C ILE A 34 17.34 -5.93 -16.89
N GLU A 35 17.23 -5.08 -15.87
CA GLU A 35 18.28 -4.13 -15.50
C GLU A 35 19.58 -4.88 -15.17
N ASN A 36 19.52 -5.96 -14.41
CA ASN A 36 20.69 -6.72 -13.98
C ASN A 36 21.30 -7.57 -15.10
N VAL A 37 20.45 -8.21 -15.95
CA VAL A 37 20.93 -9.15 -16.98
C VAL A 37 21.32 -8.44 -18.28
N VAL A 38 20.55 -7.43 -18.70
CA VAL A 38 20.72 -6.79 -20.01
C VAL A 38 21.60 -5.54 -19.91
N HIS A 39 21.52 -4.84 -18.79
CA HIS A 39 22.21 -3.57 -18.60
C HIS A 39 23.40 -3.65 -17.63
N ASP A 40 23.77 -4.87 -17.19
CA ASP A 40 24.87 -5.09 -16.23
C ASP A 40 24.68 -4.30 -14.93
N GLY A 41 23.41 -4.10 -14.51
CA GLY A 41 23.04 -3.37 -13.31
C GLY A 41 23.21 -4.18 -12.03
N GLU A 42 23.08 -3.51 -10.90
CA GLU A 42 23.10 -4.11 -9.56
C GLU A 42 21.83 -3.78 -8.76
N ARG A 43 20.68 -3.71 -9.45
CA ARG A 43 19.41 -3.34 -8.84
C ARG A 43 18.90 -4.46 -7.93
N GLU A 44 18.52 -4.09 -6.72
CA GLU A 44 17.81 -4.98 -5.79
C GLU A 44 16.30 -4.75 -5.87
N ALA A 45 15.53 -5.82 -5.71
CA ALA A 45 14.10 -5.74 -5.59
C ALA A 45 13.73 -5.22 -4.19
N ASP A 46 12.86 -4.22 -4.14
CA ASP A 46 12.37 -3.61 -2.92
C ASP A 46 10.85 -3.73 -2.85
N PHE A 47 10.37 -4.55 -1.93
CA PHE A 47 8.95 -4.84 -1.70
C PHE A 47 8.34 -4.07 -0.51
N THR A 48 9.02 -3.06 0.03
CA THR A 48 8.60 -2.33 1.25
C THR A 48 7.18 -1.77 1.13
N ALA A 49 6.82 -1.22 -0.04
CA ALA A 49 5.49 -0.70 -0.31
C ALA A 49 4.75 -1.55 -1.37
N MET A 50 4.82 -2.88 -1.22
CA MET A 50 4.15 -3.81 -2.12
C MET A 50 2.65 -3.85 -1.85
N PRO A 51 1.78 -3.38 -2.77
CA PRO A 51 0.35 -3.43 -2.58
C PRO A 51 -0.22 -4.81 -2.90
N HIS A 52 -1.35 -5.13 -2.29
CA HIS A 52 -2.19 -6.24 -2.72
C HIS A 52 -3.63 -5.80 -2.90
N ALA A 53 -4.36 -6.47 -3.78
CA ALA A 53 -5.78 -6.25 -3.99
C ALA A 53 -6.51 -7.56 -4.25
N ILE A 54 -7.71 -7.70 -3.69
CA ILE A 54 -8.62 -8.82 -3.88
C ILE A 54 -9.91 -8.26 -4.46
N PHE A 55 -10.26 -8.71 -5.65
CA PHE A 55 -11.37 -8.19 -6.46
C PHE A 55 -12.70 -8.87 -6.12
N THR A 56 -12.99 -8.99 -4.83
CA THR A 56 -14.29 -9.39 -4.32
C THR A 56 -15.29 -8.21 -4.39
N GLU A 57 -16.55 -8.43 -3.99
CA GLU A 57 -17.54 -7.38 -3.78
C GLU A 57 -18.01 -7.44 -2.32
N PRO A 58 -17.60 -6.48 -1.48
CA PRO A 58 -16.68 -5.36 -1.74
C PRO A 58 -15.22 -5.77 -1.97
N GLN A 59 -14.44 -4.91 -2.65
CA GLN A 59 -13.00 -5.13 -2.85
C GLN A 59 -12.21 -4.98 -1.55
N MET A 60 -11.08 -5.68 -1.45
CA MET A 60 -10.08 -5.46 -0.39
C MET A 60 -8.75 -5.04 -1.01
N SER A 61 -8.04 -4.17 -0.33
CA SER A 61 -6.67 -3.82 -0.70
C SER A 61 -5.85 -3.47 0.54
N GLY A 62 -4.55 -3.54 0.40
CA GLY A 62 -3.64 -3.15 1.48
C GLY A 62 -2.22 -2.96 1.00
N VAL A 63 -1.44 -2.27 1.81
CA VAL A 63 0.00 -2.06 1.69
C VAL A 63 0.61 -1.93 3.07
N GLY A 64 1.84 -2.39 3.23
CA GLY A 64 2.56 -2.34 4.51
C GLY A 64 2.10 -3.37 5.53
N LYS A 65 2.40 -3.11 6.79
CA LYS A 65 2.17 -4.04 7.92
C LYS A 65 0.72 -4.05 8.38
N THR A 66 0.29 -5.19 8.89
CA THR A 66 -0.99 -5.36 9.60
C THR A 66 -0.84 -5.08 11.10
N GLU A 67 -1.95 -4.83 11.81
CA GLU A 67 -1.93 -4.71 13.27
C GLU A 67 -1.39 -5.97 13.97
N ALA A 68 -1.66 -7.15 13.40
CA ALA A 68 -1.16 -8.40 13.96
C ALA A 68 0.37 -8.47 13.89
N GLU A 69 0.97 -8.11 12.77
CA GLU A 69 2.43 -8.07 12.59
C GLU A 69 3.08 -7.00 13.48
N LEU A 70 2.47 -5.83 13.63
CA LEU A 70 2.97 -4.78 14.52
C LEU A 70 2.91 -5.21 15.98
N ALA A 71 1.82 -5.85 16.41
CA ALA A 71 1.66 -6.36 17.76
C ALA A 71 2.67 -7.48 18.06
N GLU A 72 2.90 -8.41 17.13
CA GLU A 72 3.90 -9.47 17.25
C GLU A 72 5.32 -8.91 17.35
N ALA A 73 5.62 -7.87 16.57
CA ALA A 73 6.90 -7.17 16.60
C ALA A 73 7.09 -6.26 17.84
N GLY A 74 6.04 -6.03 18.64
CA GLY A 74 6.05 -5.08 19.75
C GLY A 74 6.28 -3.62 19.29
N GLN A 75 5.94 -3.30 18.04
CA GLN A 75 6.09 -1.97 17.47
C GLN A 75 4.89 -1.09 17.88
N GLU A 76 5.16 0.09 18.44
CA GLU A 76 4.10 1.06 18.76
C GLU A 76 3.49 1.63 17.47
N TYR A 77 2.17 1.80 17.48
CA TYR A 77 1.43 2.38 16.37
C TYR A 77 0.16 3.08 16.85
N VAL A 78 -0.31 4.02 16.04
CA VAL A 78 -1.62 4.63 16.14
C VAL A 78 -2.49 4.15 14.97
N VAL A 79 -3.81 4.11 15.20
CA VAL A 79 -4.77 3.66 14.19
C VAL A 79 -5.67 4.83 13.82
N GLY A 80 -5.70 5.19 12.53
CA GLY A 80 -6.72 6.07 11.97
C GLY A 80 -7.72 5.27 11.14
N ARG A 81 -9.00 5.67 11.17
CA ARG A 81 -10.05 4.96 10.45
C ARG A 81 -11.16 5.89 9.99
N GLU A 82 -11.60 5.71 8.74
CA GLU A 82 -12.76 6.41 8.21
C GLU A 82 -13.64 5.45 7.39
N GLU A 83 -14.96 5.66 7.48
CA GLU A 83 -15.94 4.84 6.78
C GLU A 83 -16.30 5.47 5.42
N LEU A 84 -16.37 4.69 4.33
CA LEU A 84 -16.77 5.20 3.02
C LEU A 84 -18.13 5.90 3.03
N PRO A 85 -19.17 5.34 3.69
CA PRO A 85 -20.50 5.98 3.75
C PRO A 85 -20.53 7.35 4.43
N SER A 86 -19.57 7.68 5.28
CA SER A 86 -19.52 8.98 5.98
C SER A 86 -19.06 10.11 5.05
N THR A 87 -18.34 9.79 3.98
CA THR A 87 -17.75 10.77 3.06
C THR A 87 -18.77 11.33 2.07
N PRO A 88 -18.54 12.54 1.52
CA PRO A 88 -19.44 13.13 0.52
C PRO A 88 -19.66 12.26 -0.71
N MET A 89 -18.58 11.65 -1.26
CA MET A 89 -18.72 10.78 -2.43
C MET A 89 -19.35 9.44 -2.08
N GLY A 90 -19.08 8.88 -0.89
CA GLY A 90 -19.74 7.67 -0.39
C GLY A 90 -21.27 7.86 -0.32
N ARG A 91 -21.72 9.01 0.21
CA ARG A 91 -23.16 9.36 0.25
C ARG A 91 -23.73 9.57 -1.15
N ALA A 92 -23.01 10.26 -2.04
CA ALA A 92 -23.47 10.49 -3.41
C ALA A 92 -23.64 9.17 -4.18
N LYS A 93 -22.75 8.21 -3.94
CA LYS A 93 -22.80 6.85 -4.52
C LYS A 93 -23.75 5.92 -3.74
N LYS A 94 -24.30 6.34 -2.60
CA LYS A 94 -25.16 5.53 -1.72
C LYS A 94 -24.44 4.26 -1.24
N LEU A 95 -23.16 4.38 -0.94
CA LEU A 95 -22.43 3.26 -0.34
C LEU A 95 -22.97 3.02 1.07
N ASP A 96 -23.11 1.77 1.45
CA ASP A 96 -23.64 1.34 2.74
C ASP A 96 -22.59 0.70 3.65
N SER A 97 -21.38 0.44 3.10
CA SER A 97 -20.29 -0.23 3.79
C SER A 97 -18.93 0.15 3.21
N GLY A 98 -17.89 -0.22 3.93
CA GLY A 98 -16.50 -0.02 3.54
C GLY A 98 -15.78 0.99 4.40
N PHE A 99 -14.48 0.80 4.55
CA PHE A 99 -13.61 1.65 5.37
C PHE A 99 -12.19 1.70 4.83
N VAL A 100 -11.47 2.73 5.26
CA VAL A 100 -10.00 2.82 5.20
C VAL A 100 -9.47 2.79 6.62
N LYS A 101 -8.45 1.97 6.86
CA LYS A 101 -7.71 1.88 8.12
C LYS A 101 -6.24 2.13 7.88
N VAL A 102 -5.67 3.08 8.59
CA VAL A 102 -4.26 3.48 8.54
C VAL A 102 -3.57 3.06 9.82
N LEU A 103 -2.35 2.61 9.71
CA LEU A 103 -1.44 2.31 10.81
C LEU A 103 -0.22 3.22 10.64
N ALA A 104 0.05 4.06 11.62
CA ALA A 104 1.20 4.96 11.60
C ALA A 104 2.00 4.83 12.90
N ALA A 105 3.31 5.05 12.83
CA ALA A 105 4.14 5.18 14.01
C ALA A 105 3.86 6.52 14.73
N PRO A 106 4.23 6.67 16.01
CA PRO A 106 4.01 7.93 16.75
C PRO A 106 4.71 9.16 16.14
N ASP A 107 5.75 8.96 15.33
CA ASP A 107 6.45 10.02 14.59
C ASP A 107 5.86 10.32 13.21
N GLY A 108 4.77 9.61 12.86
CA GLY A 108 4.04 9.79 11.63
C GLY A 108 4.49 8.91 10.45
N GLU A 109 5.46 8.00 10.62
CA GLU A 109 5.80 7.02 9.57
C GLU A 109 4.57 6.16 9.22
N ILE A 110 4.26 6.02 7.93
CA ILE A 110 3.17 5.16 7.45
C ILE A 110 3.64 3.70 7.54
N LEU A 111 3.06 2.94 8.48
CA LEU A 111 3.39 1.53 8.69
C LEU A 111 2.53 0.61 7.81
N GLY A 112 1.29 1.01 7.54
CA GLY A 112 0.39 0.25 6.69
C GLY A 112 -0.94 0.92 6.47
N CYS A 113 -1.64 0.50 5.40
CA CYS A 113 -3.00 0.94 5.10
C CYS A 113 -3.80 -0.23 4.53
N HIS A 114 -5.01 -0.41 5.01
CA HIS A 114 -5.91 -1.49 4.61
C HIS A 114 -7.30 -0.95 4.32
N MET A 115 -7.87 -1.36 3.21
CA MET A 115 -9.14 -0.86 2.72
C MET A 115 -10.09 -2.01 2.41
N LEU A 116 -11.34 -1.82 2.76
CA LEU A 116 -12.45 -2.67 2.34
C LEU A 116 -13.54 -1.77 1.76
N GLY A 117 -13.96 -2.01 0.53
CA GLY A 117 -15.05 -1.23 -0.05
C GLY A 117 -14.94 -0.99 -1.55
N TYR A 118 -15.81 -0.11 -2.01
CA TYR A 118 -15.90 0.29 -3.42
C TYR A 118 -14.58 0.95 -3.88
N GLU A 119 -14.02 0.46 -4.99
CA GLU A 119 -12.77 0.97 -5.59
C GLU A 119 -11.54 0.92 -4.66
N ALA A 120 -11.51 0.05 -3.66
CA ALA A 120 -10.38 -0.10 -2.75
C ALA A 120 -9.06 -0.37 -3.50
N SER A 121 -9.10 -1.19 -4.56
CA SER A 121 -7.93 -1.49 -5.40
C SER A 121 -7.37 -0.28 -6.15
N THR A 122 -8.20 0.74 -6.37
CA THR A 122 -7.79 2.01 -7.00
C THR A 122 -7.23 2.99 -5.98
N MET A 123 -7.91 3.16 -4.84
CA MET A 123 -7.54 4.14 -3.82
C MET A 123 -6.22 3.83 -3.11
N ILE A 124 -5.83 2.55 -2.99
CA ILE A 124 -4.60 2.15 -2.29
C ILE A 124 -3.34 2.76 -2.91
N HIS A 125 -3.35 3.08 -4.20
CA HIS A 125 -2.16 3.57 -4.91
C HIS A 125 -1.67 4.93 -4.44
N GLU A 126 -2.54 5.78 -3.90
CA GLU A 126 -2.14 7.04 -3.27
C GLU A 126 -1.21 6.78 -2.09
N VAL A 127 -1.54 5.80 -1.23
CA VAL A 127 -0.72 5.42 -0.09
C VAL A 127 0.58 4.75 -0.54
N VAL A 128 0.54 3.90 -1.58
CA VAL A 128 1.75 3.31 -2.17
C VAL A 128 2.72 4.39 -2.66
N VAL A 129 2.21 5.44 -3.31
CA VAL A 129 3.04 6.57 -3.77
C VAL A 129 3.62 7.34 -2.60
N ALA A 130 2.85 7.63 -1.54
CA ALA A 130 3.34 8.28 -0.33
C ALA A 130 4.47 7.47 0.33
N MET A 131 4.28 6.17 0.50
CA MET A 131 5.28 5.28 1.11
C MET A 131 6.54 5.09 0.24
N ARG A 132 6.40 5.09 -1.09
CA ARG A 132 7.49 4.72 -2.00
C ARG A 132 8.25 5.89 -2.59
N ALA A 133 7.56 6.95 -2.97
CA ALA A 133 8.09 8.11 -3.68
C ALA A 133 8.00 9.41 -2.87
N GLY A 134 7.15 9.44 -1.84
CA GLY A 134 7.06 10.50 -0.83
C GLY A 134 8.08 10.32 0.28
N SER A 135 7.84 11.00 1.39
CA SER A 135 8.66 10.88 2.60
C SER A 135 8.33 9.62 3.42
N GLY A 136 7.22 8.95 3.11
CA GLY A 136 6.67 7.84 3.89
C GLY A 136 5.96 8.30 5.17
N ASN A 137 5.67 9.58 5.29
CA ASN A 137 5.01 10.16 6.46
C ASN A 137 3.53 10.47 6.18
N VAL A 138 2.69 10.44 7.20
CA VAL A 138 1.26 10.77 7.10
C VAL A 138 1.01 12.15 6.49
N THR A 139 1.94 13.07 6.62
CA THR A 139 1.87 14.42 6.04
C THR A 139 1.89 14.41 4.50
N ASP A 140 2.44 13.39 3.87
CA ASP A 140 2.37 13.24 2.41
C ASP A 140 0.91 13.15 1.91
N ILE A 141 0.00 12.70 2.76
CA ILE A 141 -1.44 12.60 2.47
C ILE A 141 -2.19 13.81 3.06
N THR A 142 -2.01 14.12 4.35
CA THR A 142 -2.82 15.12 5.06
C THR A 142 -2.56 16.55 4.62
N GLU A 143 -1.36 16.87 4.10
CA GLU A 143 -1.03 18.18 3.54
C GLU A 143 -1.27 18.29 2.03
N THR A 144 -1.71 17.19 1.38
CA THR A 144 -2.03 17.17 -0.05
C THR A 144 -3.46 17.67 -0.28
N ILE A 145 -3.65 18.50 -1.33
CA ILE A 145 -4.99 19.00 -1.69
C ILE A 145 -5.75 17.91 -2.46
N HIS A 146 -6.80 17.36 -1.84
CA HIS A 146 -7.66 16.38 -2.45
C HIS A 146 -8.87 17.03 -3.15
N ALA A 147 -9.14 16.58 -4.37
CA ALA A 147 -10.32 17.03 -5.11
C ALA A 147 -11.61 16.65 -4.37
N HIS A 148 -12.60 17.55 -4.36
CA HIS A 148 -13.87 17.34 -3.67
C HIS A 148 -15.06 17.45 -4.65
N PRO A 149 -16.00 16.50 -4.64
CA PRO A 149 -16.03 15.26 -3.88
C PRO A 149 -15.32 14.11 -4.65
N THR A 150 -14.44 13.37 -4.01
CA THR A 150 -13.84 12.13 -4.54
C THR A 150 -13.86 11.02 -3.49
N LEU A 151 -13.61 9.78 -3.91
CA LEU A 151 -13.47 8.65 -2.99
C LEU A 151 -12.22 8.80 -2.12
N ASN A 152 -11.14 9.37 -2.65
CA ASN A 152 -9.88 9.58 -1.91
C ASN A 152 -10.01 10.46 -0.66
N LYS A 153 -11.10 11.23 -0.53
CA LYS A 153 -11.39 11.93 0.74
C LYS A 153 -11.54 10.99 1.94
N VAL A 154 -11.88 9.70 1.74
CA VAL A 154 -11.89 8.73 2.83
C VAL A 154 -10.46 8.38 3.28
N VAL A 155 -9.52 8.37 2.34
CA VAL A 155 -8.09 8.15 2.64
C VAL A 155 -7.58 9.31 3.48
N GLU A 156 -7.73 10.54 2.99
CA GLU A 156 -7.33 11.76 3.72
C GLU A 156 -7.88 11.77 5.16
N TYR A 157 -9.18 11.55 5.34
CA TYR A 157 -9.81 11.57 6.67
C TYR A 157 -9.32 10.44 7.59
N ALA A 158 -9.01 9.25 7.05
CA ALA A 158 -8.42 8.18 7.85
C ALA A 158 -7.00 8.54 8.31
N PHE A 159 -6.22 9.23 7.48
CA PHE A 159 -4.89 9.72 7.84
C PHE A 159 -4.97 10.87 8.86
N GLU A 160 -5.92 11.80 8.73
CA GLU A 160 -6.19 12.84 9.72
C GLU A 160 -6.55 12.24 11.08
N ASP A 161 -7.45 11.22 11.14
CA ASP A 161 -7.80 10.52 12.40
C ASP A 161 -6.58 9.86 13.06
N ALA A 162 -5.59 9.39 12.28
CA ALA A 162 -4.35 8.86 12.83
C ALA A 162 -3.45 9.94 13.47
N THR A 163 -3.54 11.20 13.02
CA THR A 163 -2.71 12.30 13.53
C THR A 163 -3.32 12.99 14.76
N GLU A 164 -4.62 12.83 14.98
CA GLU A 164 -5.35 13.46 16.11
C GLU A 164 -5.30 12.64 17.41
N ARG A 165 -4.71 11.46 17.37
CA ARG A 165 -4.64 10.51 18.51
C ARG A 165 -3.25 10.44 19.10
#